data_b92f424e2f06221687370fd0c27c1a27
#
_entry.id   b92f424e2f06221687370fd0c27c1a27
#
_cell.length_a   1.000
_cell.length_b   1.000
_cell.length_c   1.000
_cell.angle_alpha   90.00
_cell.angle_beta   90.00
_cell.angle_gamma   90.00
#
_symmetry.space_group_name_H-M   'P 1'
#
loop_
_entity.id
_entity.type
_entity.pdbx_description
1 polymer ?
#
loop_
_entity_poly.entity_id
_entity_poly.type
_entity_poly.pdbx_seq_one_letter_code
_entity_poly.pdbx_strand_id
1 'polypeptide(L)'
;MSYLVLARKWRPQSFEDLVGQEHVGRTLANAIASDRVHHAFLFTGARGVGKTSAARILAKALNCEQGPTATPCNTCPSCQEIAAGNSSDVFEIDGASNTGVDDVRELRENIRYLPSHSRSKIFIIDEVHMLSINAFNALLKTLEEPPEHAKFILATTEPHKIPVTILSRTQRFDFRKIAAVKVVERLRHIVDAEKLQISDASLGLIARRGEGSMRDALSALDQVIAFCGEQIEDEEVQRLLGMVDRRLLLDTLEAILGRDSHRALESVRRIDSLGYAYRQFCQELVEQFRALVVLRVIPEPGELLDLPADQLNELKKLVEPLQLEELERTLTVLIKLEAELANSFYPRLALEMTLVRLTQLPPARDVAALVRKLDELEKRLADGGELASAPAATPAQPAPPAVSAPEPPPPEPPPAPEAPKKSEAPPEEDVVDADSWPGLVERVRSQHPSWGTLLEYARLIRLELPTLELGFSGNSFQLSRVKDKELREGLESLLGEFCGKPVSIKVRELDNDSGDVPPSLVETRQVEEQNGRQQLEEKAQSDPAVQAALQTFGGSIQEVKQLSEESDGA
;
A
#
# COMPACT_ATOMS: atom_id res chain seq x y z
N MET A 1 -19.03 -25.93 -22.54
CA MET A 1 -17.91 -26.06 -21.58
C MET A 1 -17.76 -24.72 -20.88
N SER A 2 -17.70 -24.69 -19.57
CA SER A 2 -17.44 -23.43 -18.86
C SER A 2 -16.00 -22.97 -19.15
N TYR A 3 -15.84 -21.70 -19.51
CA TYR A 3 -14.53 -21.09 -19.71
C TYR A 3 -13.67 -21.20 -18.44
N LEU A 4 -12.46 -21.72 -18.56
CA LEU A 4 -11.52 -21.83 -17.47
C LEU A 4 -10.38 -20.84 -17.66
N VAL A 5 -10.22 -19.90 -16.70
CA VAL A 5 -9.17 -18.87 -16.70
C VAL A 5 -7.78 -19.52 -16.86
N LEU A 6 -6.92 -18.93 -17.70
CA LEU A 6 -5.59 -19.48 -18.02
C LEU A 6 -4.74 -19.73 -16.78
N ALA A 7 -4.79 -18.86 -15.80
CA ALA A 7 -4.08 -19.00 -14.52
C ALA A 7 -4.50 -20.28 -13.74
N ARG A 8 -5.71 -20.81 -13.98
CA ARG A 8 -6.18 -22.07 -13.41
C ARG A 8 -5.88 -23.26 -14.33
N LYS A 9 -6.09 -23.10 -15.63
CA LYS A 9 -5.85 -24.14 -16.66
C LYS A 9 -4.38 -24.55 -16.71
N TRP A 10 -3.46 -23.57 -16.66
CA TRP A 10 -2.02 -23.77 -16.77
C TRP A 10 -1.29 -23.78 -15.41
N ARG A 11 -2.03 -24.11 -14.33
CA ARG A 11 -1.41 -24.25 -13.00
C ARG A 11 -0.39 -25.40 -13.02
N PRO A 12 0.85 -25.21 -12.54
CA PRO A 12 1.89 -26.22 -12.49
C PRO A 12 1.40 -27.51 -11.84
N GLN A 13 1.73 -28.67 -12.45
CA GLN A 13 1.32 -29.99 -11.99
C GLN A 13 2.49 -30.82 -11.44
N SER A 14 3.73 -30.43 -11.77
CA SER A 14 4.98 -31.06 -11.32
C SER A 14 5.94 -30.00 -10.78
N PHE A 15 7.01 -30.42 -10.06
CA PHE A 15 8.05 -29.49 -9.62
C PHE A 15 8.84 -28.87 -10.78
N GLU A 16 8.93 -29.57 -11.91
CA GLU A 16 9.60 -29.08 -13.12
C GLU A 16 8.82 -27.94 -13.80
N ASP A 17 7.49 -27.91 -13.63
CA ASP A 17 6.63 -26.85 -14.17
C ASP A 17 6.72 -25.53 -13.39
N LEU A 18 7.41 -25.52 -12.22
CA LEU A 18 7.57 -24.33 -11.39
C LEU A 18 8.62 -23.39 -11.97
N VAL A 19 8.18 -22.51 -12.86
CA VAL A 19 9.05 -21.54 -13.54
C VAL A 19 9.74 -20.61 -12.54
N GLY A 20 11.07 -20.51 -12.63
CA GLY A 20 11.89 -19.61 -11.81
C GLY A 20 12.10 -20.08 -10.36
N GLN A 21 11.59 -21.26 -9.97
CA GLN A 21 11.69 -21.81 -8.62
C GLN A 21 12.46 -23.14 -8.60
N GLU A 22 13.39 -23.34 -9.52
CA GLU A 22 14.12 -24.60 -9.70
C GLU A 22 14.84 -25.03 -8.41
N HIS A 23 15.32 -24.07 -7.62
CA HIS A 23 15.98 -24.32 -6.32
C HIS A 23 15.01 -24.93 -5.29
N VAL A 24 13.76 -24.45 -5.24
CA VAL A 24 12.72 -24.99 -4.34
C VAL A 24 12.31 -26.38 -4.80
N GLY A 25 11.97 -26.54 -6.09
CA GLY A 25 11.57 -27.83 -6.67
C GLY A 25 12.61 -28.91 -6.44
N ARG A 26 13.90 -28.60 -6.70
CA ARG A 26 15.01 -29.52 -6.50
C ARG A 26 15.20 -29.91 -5.02
N THR A 27 15.08 -28.97 -4.11
CA THR A 27 15.26 -29.22 -2.68
C THR A 27 14.13 -30.10 -2.15
N LEU A 28 12.87 -29.84 -2.54
CA LEU A 28 11.72 -30.66 -2.16
C LEU A 28 11.82 -32.07 -2.76
N ALA A 29 12.20 -32.19 -4.03
CA ALA A 29 12.41 -33.47 -4.69
C ALA A 29 13.48 -34.34 -3.98
N ASN A 30 14.60 -33.71 -3.59
CA ASN A 30 15.67 -34.40 -2.84
C ASN A 30 15.20 -34.82 -1.44
N ALA A 31 14.41 -34.00 -0.74
CA ALA A 31 13.88 -34.34 0.57
C ALA A 31 12.95 -35.57 0.49
N ILE A 32 12.11 -35.65 -0.54
CA ILE A 32 11.23 -36.77 -0.79
C ILE A 32 12.05 -38.01 -1.13
N ALA A 33 13.01 -37.93 -2.05
CA ALA A 33 13.85 -39.05 -2.48
C ALA A 33 14.70 -39.64 -1.35
N SER A 34 15.09 -38.82 -0.36
CA SER A 34 15.87 -39.25 0.80
C SER A 34 15.03 -39.62 2.03
N ASP A 35 13.70 -39.64 1.91
CA ASP A 35 12.74 -39.86 3.00
C ASP A 35 12.96 -38.92 4.21
N ARG A 36 13.40 -37.70 3.94
CA ARG A 36 13.65 -36.64 4.96
C ARG A 36 12.66 -35.50 4.84
N VAL A 37 11.38 -35.83 4.86
CA VAL A 37 10.29 -34.87 4.71
C VAL A 37 9.95 -34.28 6.08
N HIS A 38 10.20 -33.00 6.25
CA HIS A 38 9.86 -32.27 7.47
C HIS A 38 8.34 -32.31 7.73
N HIS A 39 7.92 -32.15 8.99
CA HIS A 39 6.50 -32.11 9.33
C HIS A 39 5.83 -30.78 8.99
N ALA A 40 6.57 -29.68 8.92
CA ALA A 40 6.05 -28.34 8.63
C ALA A 40 6.95 -27.55 7.68
N PHE A 41 6.35 -26.99 6.64
CA PHE A 41 7.00 -26.19 5.62
C PHE A 41 6.46 -24.76 5.67
N LEU A 42 7.33 -23.77 5.44
CA LEU A 42 6.93 -22.38 5.29
C LEU A 42 7.40 -21.85 3.94
N PHE A 43 6.45 -21.57 3.04
CA PHE A 43 6.69 -21.01 1.71
C PHE A 43 6.51 -19.50 1.76
N THR A 44 7.60 -18.74 1.54
CA THR A 44 7.61 -17.28 1.61
C THR A 44 7.89 -16.68 0.23
N GLY A 45 7.35 -15.52 -0.07
CA GLY A 45 7.63 -14.81 -1.31
C GLY A 45 6.42 -14.04 -1.85
N ALA A 46 6.62 -13.25 -2.92
CA ALA A 46 5.60 -12.41 -3.51
C ALA A 46 4.34 -13.19 -3.93
N ARG A 47 3.24 -12.47 -4.14
CA ARG A 47 2.00 -13.07 -4.65
C ARG A 47 2.22 -13.63 -6.06
N GLY A 48 1.56 -14.74 -6.39
CA GLY A 48 1.53 -15.27 -7.76
C GLY A 48 2.81 -15.96 -8.26
N VAL A 49 3.84 -16.15 -7.42
CA VAL A 49 5.11 -16.82 -7.77
C VAL A 49 5.05 -18.35 -7.68
N GLY A 50 3.92 -18.94 -7.28
CA GLY A 50 3.69 -20.38 -7.29
C GLY A 50 3.70 -21.07 -5.92
N LYS A 51 3.65 -20.35 -4.78
CA LYS A 51 3.65 -20.94 -3.42
C LYS A 51 2.57 -22.00 -3.23
N THR A 52 1.30 -21.65 -3.47
CA THR A 52 0.15 -22.56 -3.32
C THR A 52 0.19 -23.71 -4.33
N SER A 53 0.72 -23.45 -5.55
CA SER A 53 0.93 -24.51 -6.55
C SER A 53 1.98 -25.51 -6.08
N ALA A 54 3.10 -25.05 -5.55
CA ALA A 54 4.14 -25.91 -4.97
C ALA A 54 3.61 -26.71 -3.77
N ALA A 55 2.76 -26.10 -2.92
CA ALA A 55 2.09 -26.78 -1.82
C ALA A 55 1.24 -27.97 -2.31
N ARG A 56 0.43 -27.75 -3.33
CA ARG A 56 -0.38 -28.83 -3.93
C ARG A 56 0.46 -29.90 -4.62
N ILE A 57 1.57 -29.51 -5.29
CA ILE A 57 2.50 -30.49 -5.89
C ILE A 57 3.15 -31.32 -4.79
N LEU A 58 3.59 -30.71 -3.68
CA LEU A 58 4.15 -31.43 -2.54
C LEU A 58 3.10 -32.38 -1.93
N ALA A 59 1.86 -31.95 -1.78
CA ALA A 59 0.77 -32.79 -1.31
C ALA A 59 0.53 -34.01 -2.24
N LYS A 60 0.52 -33.78 -3.56
CA LYS A 60 0.45 -34.90 -4.54
C LYS A 60 1.66 -35.82 -4.44
N ALA A 61 2.86 -35.26 -4.29
CA ALA A 61 4.10 -36.03 -4.19
C ALA A 61 4.13 -36.99 -2.99
N LEU A 62 3.57 -36.56 -1.85
CA LEU A 62 3.48 -37.33 -0.61
C LEU A 62 2.35 -38.39 -0.67
N ASN A 63 1.22 -38.04 -1.26
CA ASN A 63 0.00 -38.85 -1.23
C ASN A 63 -0.26 -39.64 -2.53
N CYS A 64 0.62 -39.57 -3.55
CA CYS A 64 0.48 -40.32 -4.78
C CYS A 64 0.46 -41.84 -4.52
N GLU A 65 -0.47 -42.58 -5.11
CA GLU A 65 -0.56 -44.04 -4.92
C GLU A 65 0.70 -44.82 -5.32
N GLN A 66 1.49 -44.26 -6.25
CA GLN A 66 2.77 -44.84 -6.67
C GLN A 66 3.91 -44.66 -5.64
N GLY A 67 3.61 -44.11 -4.46
CA GLY A 67 4.55 -43.90 -3.34
C GLY A 67 4.93 -42.46 -3.17
N PRO A 68 5.57 -42.07 -2.06
CA PRO A 68 6.21 -40.75 -1.98
C PRO A 68 7.20 -40.61 -3.14
N THR A 69 6.94 -39.66 -4.05
CA THR A 69 7.72 -39.49 -5.27
C THR A 69 7.87 -38.03 -5.64
N ALA A 70 9.05 -37.63 -6.15
CA ALA A 70 9.26 -36.27 -6.67
C ALA A 70 8.43 -35.97 -7.94
N THR A 71 7.99 -37.02 -8.64
CA THR A 71 7.19 -36.93 -9.87
C THR A 71 5.82 -37.57 -9.67
N PRO A 72 4.81 -36.85 -9.13
CA PRO A 72 3.48 -37.42 -8.93
C PRO A 72 2.84 -37.82 -10.27
N CYS A 73 2.12 -38.95 -10.30
CA CYS A 73 1.59 -39.51 -11.54
C CYS A 73 0.48 -38.66 -12.20
N ASN A 74 -0.17 -37.76 -11.46
CA ASN A 74 -1.29 -36.92 -11.89
C ASN A 74 -2.55 -37.67 -12.42
N THR A 75 -2.57 -39.00 -12.38
CA THR A 75 -3.63 -39.85 -12.93
C THR A 75 -4.38 -40.65 -11.88
N CYS A 76 -3.78 -40.92 -10.71
CA CYS A 76 -4.46 -41.64 -9.63
C CYS A 76 -5.51 -40.76 -8.95
N PRO A 77 -6.54 -41.36 -8.29
CA PRO A 77 -7.60 -40.64 -7.59
C PRO A 77 -7.08 -39.55 -6.65
N SER A 78 -6.11 -39.87 -5.80
CA SER A 78 -5.51 -38.91 -4.86
C SER A 78 -4.89 -37.69 -5.57
N CYS A 79 -4.14 -37.91 -6.66
CA CYS A 79 -3.57 -36.79 -7.44
C CYS A 79 -4.64 -35.90 -8.09
N GLN A 80 -5.72 -36.55 -8.60
CA GLN A 80 -6.82 -35.82 -9.25
C GLN A 80 -7.64 -35.00 -8.24
N GLU A 81 -7.97 -35.57 -7.10
CA GLU A 81 -8.70 -34.91 -6.02
C GLU A 81 -7.92 -33.71 -5.46
N ILE A 82 -6.59 -33.87 -5.22
CA ILE A 82 -5.74 -32.80 -4.76
C ILE A 82 -5.65 -31.67 -5.82
N ALA A 83 -5.54 -32.02 -7.10
CA ALA A 83 -5.53 -31.03 -8.17
C ALA A 83 -6.87 -30.27 -8.27
N ALA A 84 -7.99 -30.96 -8.05
CA ALA A 84 -9.33 -30.37 -8.03
C ALA A 84 -9.62 -29.56 -6.75
N GLY A 85 -8.89 -29.84 -5.65
CA GLY A 85 -9.08 -29.18 -4.34
C GLY A 85 -10.24 -29.76 -3.52
N ASN A 86 -10.60 -31.03 -3.74
CA ASN A 86 -11.70 -31.73 -3.06
C ASN A 86 -11.26 -33.03 -2.34
N SER A 87 -9.97 -33.16 -2.06
CA SER A 87 -9.44 -34.31 -1.31
C SER A 87 -9.85 -34.25 0.16
N SER A 88 -10.28 -35.39 0.71
CA SER A 88 -10.64 -35.54 2.13
C SER A 88 -9.43 -35.51 3.08
N ASP A 89 -8.23 -35.73 2.56
CA ASP A 89 -6.99 -35.81 3.33
C ASP A 89 -6.06 -34.60 3.10
N VAL A 90 -6.44 -33.66 2.23
CA VAL A 90 -5.69 -32.41 1.98
C VAL A 90 -6.61 -31.23 2.18
N PHE A 91 -6.44 -30.53 3.29
CA PHE A 91 -7.21 -29.35 3.68
C PHE A 91 -6.48 -28.11 3.21
N GLU A 92 -7.11 -27.33 2.34
CA GLU A 92 -6.61 -26.04 1.89
C GLU A 92 -7.45 -24.93 2.51
N ILE A 93 -6.81 -24.11 3.34
CA ILE A 93 -7.44 -23.05 4.13
C ILE A 93 -6.79 -21.73 3.71
N ASP A 94 -7.61 -20.75 3.36
CA ASP A 94 -7.18 -19.38 3.14
C ASP A 94 -7.21 -18.63 4.48
N GLY A 95 -6.05 -18.22 4.96
CA GLY A 95 -5.92 -17.47 6.23
C GLY A 95 -6.62 -16.11 6.21
N ALA A 96 -6.87 -15.53 5.03
CA ALA A 96 -7.61 -14.28 4.93
C ALA A 96 -9.12 -14.45 5.24
N SER A 97 -9.69 -15.60 4.88
CA SER A 97 -11.10 -15.93 5.12
C SER A 97 -11.34 -16.60 6.48
N ASN A 98 -10.30 -17.23 7.06
CA ASN A 98 -10.38 -18.03 8.29
C ASN A 98 -9.38 -17.52 9.33
N THR A 99 -9.59 -16.31 9.82
CA THR A 99 -8.70 -15.63 10.78
C THR A 99 -8.92 -16.07 12.23
N GLY A 100 -10.02 -16.76 12.50
CA GLY A 100 -10.54 -17.07 13.83
C GLY A 100 -9.74 -18.14 14.58
N VAL A 101 -9.86 -18.11 15.91
CA VAL A 101 -9.31 -19.15 16.78
C VAL A 101 -10.12 -20.43 16.66
N ASP A 102 -11.42 -20.33 16.41
CA ASP A 102 -12.33 -21.47 16.34
C ASP A 102 -12.09 -22.29 15.06
N ASP A 103 -11.81 -21.64 13.92
CA ASP A 103 -11.42 -22.30 12.69
C ASP A 103 -10.15 -23.15 12.88
N VAL A 104 -9.16 -22.59 13.58
CA VAL A 104 -7.92 -23.31 13.90
C VAL A 104 -8.12 -24.40 14.95
N ARG A 105 -9.07 -24.26 15.86
CA ARG A 105 -9.45 -25.32 16.80
C ARG A 105 -10.10 -26.49 16.08
N GLU A 106 -11.01 -26.24 15.15
CA GLU A 106 -11.61 -27.28 14.31
C GLU A 106 -10.53 -28.00 13.49
N LEU A 107 -9.61 -27.26 12.88
CA LEU A 107 -8.45 -27.82 12.19
C LEU A 107 -7.64 -28.73 13.13
N ARG A 108 -7.37 -28.30 14.37
CA ARG A 108 -6.63 -29.09 15.37
C ARG A 108 -7.35 -30.38 15.77
N GLU A 109 -8.66 -30.37 15.83
CA GLU A 109 -9.46 -31.57 16.07
C GLU A 109 -9.34 -32.54 14.88
N ASN A 110 -9.42 -32.02 13.66
CA ASN A 110 -9.26 -32.80 12.43
C ASN A 110 -7.86 -33.45 12.30
N ILE A 111 -6.80 -32.82 12.83
CA ILE A 111 -5.44 -33.37 12.81
C ILE A 111 -5.31 -34.69 13.56
N ARG A 112 -6.13 -34.90 14.61
CA ARG A 112 -6.08 -36.11 15.44
C ARG A 112 -6.53 -37.37 14.73
N TYR A 113 -7.34 -37.22 13.69
CA TYR A 113 -7.84 -38.36 12.93
C TYR A 113 -6.85 -38.79 11.85
N LEU A 114 -6.70 -40.11 11.68
CA LEU A 114 -5.89 -40.69 10.61
C LEU A 114 -6.44 -40.28 9.23
N PRO A 115 -5.60 -40.22 8.20
CA PRO A 115 -6.07 -40.02 6.82
C PRO A 115 -7.04 -41.10 6.41
N SER A 116 -8.01 -40.79 5.53
CA SER A 116 -9.06 -41.69 5.09
C SER A 116 -8.56 -42.66 4.04
N HIS A 117 -7.81 -42.19 3.05
CA HIS A 117 -7.34 -42.95 1.90
C HIS A 117 -5.87 -42.73 1.59
N SER A 118 -5.32 -41.58 2.00
CA SER A 118 -3.96 -41.16 1.68
C SER A 118 -2.95 -41.62 2.76
N ARG A 119 -1.64 -41.46 2.49
CA ARG A 119 -0.59 -41.75 3.47
C ARG A 119 -0.45 -40.69 4.53
N SER A 120 -0.64 -39.43 4.16
CA SER A 120 -0.48 -38.30 5.04
C SER A 120 -1.71 -37.38 4.97
N LYS A 121 -2.05 -36.82 6.10
CA LYS A 121 -3.05 -35.74 6.21
C LYS A 121 -2.32 -34.42 6.11
N ILE A 122 -2.66 -33.62 5.10
CA ILE A 122 -1.89 -32.41 4.75
C ILE A 122 -2.76 -31.19 4.94
N PHE A 123 -2.21 -30.19 5.63
CA PHE A 123 -2.86 -28.92 5.90
C PHE A 123 -2.09 -27.80 5.20
N ILE A 124 -2.70 -27.25 4.15
CA ILE A 124 -2.18 -26.09 3.41
C ILE A 124 -2.88 -24.86 3.93
N ILE A 125 -2.14 -23.94 4.55
CA ILE A 125 -2.67 -22.66 5.03
C ILE A 125 -2.04 -21.57 4.19
N ASP A 126 -2.83 -20.98 3.28
CA ASP A 126 -2.37 -19.87 2.45
C ASP A 126 -2.58 -18.54 3.18
N GLU A 127 -1.76 -17.55 2.87
CA GLU A 127 -1.68 -16.23 3.53
C GLU A 127 -1.74 -16.33 5.07
N VAL A 128 -0.94 -17.24 5.62
CA VAL A 128 -0.94 -17.59 7.04
C VAL A 128 -0.68 -16.40 7.97
N HIS A 129 -0.07 -15.32 7.48
CA HIS A 129 0.16 -14.08 8.23
C HIS A 129 -1.15 -13.34 8.61
N MET A 130 -2.28 -13.71 8.01
CA MET A 130 -3.60 -13.16 8.32
C MET A 130 -4.25 -13.80 9.55
N LEU A 131 -3.70 -14.92 10.04
CA LEU A 131 -4.18 -15.56 11.25
C LEU A 131 -3.94 -14.66 12.49
N SER A 132 -4.90 -14.67 13.40
CA SER A 132 -4.74 -13.97 14.68
C SER A 132 -3.61 -14.60 15.52
N ILE A 133 -3.04 -13.82 16.44
CA ILE A 133 -1.98 -14.31 17.36
C ILE A 133 -2.49 -15.52 18.17
N ASN A 134 -3.77 -15.52 18.57
CA ASN A 134 -4.37 -16.62 19.29
C ASN A 134 -4.51 -17.88 18.42
N ALA A 135 -4.79 -17.73 17.13
CA ALA A 135 -4.83 -18.82 16.16
C ALA A 135 -3.42 -19.43 15.97
N PHE A 136 -2.37 -18.61 15.85
CA PHE A 136 -0.99 -19.08 15.84
C PHE A 136 -0.64 -19.87 17.12
N ASN A 137 -0.99 -19.34 18.29
CA ASN A 137 -0.74 -20.03 19.56
C ASN A 137 -1.46 -21.39 19.66
N ALA A 138 -2.65 -21.52 19.08
CA ALA A 138 -3.37 -22.79 19.01
C ALA A 138 -2.67 -23.84 18.15
N LEU A 139 -1.89 -23.42 17.11
CA LEU A 139 -1.10 -24.31 16.25
C LEU A 139 0.24 -24.72 16.87
N LEU A 140 0.82 -23.91 17.79
CA LEU A 140 2.17 -24.14 18.32
C LEU A 140 2.34 -25.54 18.87
N LYS A 141 1.41 -26.00 19.73
CA LYS A 141 1.50 -27.32 20.36
C LYS A 141 1.52 -28.46 19.33
N THR A 142 0.76 -28.30 18.25
CA THR A 142 0.70 -29.31 17.19
C THR A 142 1.95 -29.29 16.27
N LEU A 143 2.57 -28.10 16.13
CA LEU A 143 3.85 -27.97 15.39
C LEU A 143 5.04 -28.45 16.21
N GLU A 144 4.96 -28.45 17.55
CA GLU A 144 5.97 -28.99 18.47
C GLU A 144 5.94 -30.51 18.51
N GLU A 145 4.75 -31.08 18.64
CA GLU A 145 4.50 -32.52 18.76
C GLU A 145 3.52 -32.96 17.68
N PRO A 146 3.92 -32.93 16.39
CA PRO A 146 3.03 -33.27 15.29
C PRO A 146 2.78 -34.79 15.25
N PRO A 147 1.54 -35.24 15.01
CA PRO A 147 1.30 -36.65 14.67
C PRO A 147 2.08 -37.03 13.40
N GLU A 148 2.59 -38.28 13.35
CA GLU A 148 3.42 -38.75 12.24
C GLU A 148 2.75 -38.59 10.86
N HIS A 149 1.43 -38.78 10.83
CA HIS A 149 0.62 -38.71 9.62
C HIS A 149 0.29 -37.26 9.19
N ALA A 150 0.52 -36.26 10.04
CA ALA A 150 0.17 -34.87 9.74
C ALA A 150 1.34 -34.08 9.15
N LYS A 151 1.07 -33.35 8.06
CA LYS A 151 2.04 -32.44 7.43
C LYS A 151 1.41 -31.06 7.25
N PHE A 152 2.19 -30.01 7.53
CA PHE A 152 1.78 -28.63 7.41
C PHE A 152 2.54 -27.91 6.29
N ILE A 153 1.83 -27.15 5.49
CA ILE A 153 2.43 -26.30 4.45
C ILE A 153 1.83 -24.92 4.62
N LEU A 154 2.61 -24.01 5.21
CA LEU A 154 2.23 -22.64 5.45
C LEU A 154 2.75 -21.77 4.30
N ALA A 155 1.91 -20.95 3.71
CA ALA A 155 2.32 -20.00 2.67
C ALA A 155 2.05 -18.56 3.11
N THR A 156 2.97 -17.64 2.82
CA THR A 156 2.84 -16.22 3.18
C THR A 156 3.51 -15.30 2.17
N THR A 157 2.93 -14.14 1.97
CA THR A 157 3.57 -13.01 1.28
C THR A 157 4.38 -12.13 2.23
N GLU A 158 4.12 -12.19 3.53
CA GLU A 158 4.72 -11.32 4.54
C GLU A 158 5.40 -12.11 5.67
N PRO A 159 6.61 -12.62 5.42
CA PRO A 159 7.32 -13.46 6.40
C PRO A 159 7.66 -12.74 7.70
N HIS A 160 7.77 -11.42 7.69
CA HIS A 160 8.06 -10.61 8.87
C HIS A 160 6.91 -10.55 9.88
N LYS A 161 5.68 -10.84 9.46
CA LYS A 161 4.51 -10.94 10.35
C LYS A 161 4.39 -12.30 11.03
N ILE A 162 5.18 -13.31 10.63
CA ILE A 162 5.11 -14.64 11.21
C ILE A 162 5.89 -14.68 12.54
N PRO A 163 5.27 -15.16 13.63
CA PRO A 163 5.95 -15.30 14.93
C PRO A 163 7.22 -16.15 14.84
N VAL A 164 8.28 -15.74 15.54
CA VAL A 164 9.57 -16.45 15.58
C VAL A 164 9.40 -17.89 16.08
N THR A 165 8.42 -18.12 16.95
CA THR A 165 8.06 -19.46 17.48
C THR A 165 7.60 -20.41 16.38
N ILE A 166 6.92 -19.93 15.34
CA ILE A 166 6.54 -20.71 14.14
C ILE A 166 7.74 -20.91 13.23
N LEU A 167 8.52 -19.83 12.99
CA LEU A 167 9.70 -19.88 12.13
C LEU A 167 10.72 -20.93 12.58
N SER A 168 10.91 -21.10 13.90
CA SER A 168 11.85 -22.07 14.47
C SER A 168 11.42 -23.53 14.32
N ARG A 169 10.12 -23.80 13.99
CA ARG A 169 9.53 -25.13 13.86
C ARG A 169 9.17 -25.51 12.44
N THR A 170 9.45 -24.61 11.49
CA THR A 170 9.12 -24.82 10.08
C THR A 170 10.38 -24.79 9.22
N GLN A 171 10.40 -25.61 8.19
CA GLN A 171 11.44 -25.52 7.16
C GLN A 171 11.04 -24.46 6.14
N ARG A 172 11.82 -23.37 6.09
CA ARG A 172 11.53 -22.22 5.22
C ARG A 172 12.07 -22.41 3.82
N PHE A 173 11.24 -22.00 2.83
CA PHE A 173 11.56 -21.96 1.40
C PHE A 173 11.20 -20.57 0.85
N ASP A 174 12.19 -19.87 0.32
CA ASP A 174 12.01 -18.53 -0.23
C ASP A 174 11.78 -18.58 -1.74
N PHE A 175 10.57 -18.22 -2.17
CA PHE A 175 10.18 -18.08 -3.57
C PHE A 175 10.58 -16.70 -4.08
N ARG A 176 11.29 -16.66 -5.19
CA ARG A 176 11.77 -15.44 -5.81
C ARG A 176 10.77 -14.91 -6.84
N LYS A 177 10.83 -13.61 -7.11
CA LYS A 177 10.16 -13.03 -8.29
C LYS A 177 10.73 -13.71 -9.54
N ILE A 178 9.85 -13.99 -10.51
CA ILE A 178 10.24 -14.67 -11.75
C ILE A 178 10.80 -13.61 -12.71
N ALA A 179 11.98 -13.87 -13.27
CA ALA A 179 12.58 -12.98 -14.27
C ALA A 179 11.65 -12.84 -15.49
N ALA A 180 11.53 -11.63 -16.04
CA ALA A 180 10.64 -11.33 -17.16
C ALA A 180 10.87 -12.25 -18.36
N VAL A 181 12.14 -12.60 -18.67
CA VAL A 181 12.50 -13.54 -19.74
C VAL A 181 11.83 -14.89 -19.55
N LYS A 182 11.89 -15.45 -18.33
CA LYS A 182 11.25 -16.76 -18.03
C LYS A 182 9.72 -16.68 -18.07
N VAL A 183 9.14 -15.53 -17.71
CA VAL A 183 7.70 -15.30 -17.87
C VAL A 183 7.32 -15.31 -19.34
N VAL A 184 8.06 -14.57 -20.19
CA VAL A 184 7.84 -14.53 -21.65
C VAL A 184 7.95 -15.92 -22.26
N GLU A 185 8.98 -16.68 -21.94
CA GLU A 185 9.14 -18.09 -22.41
C GLU A 185 7.93 -18.95 -22.04
N ARG A 186 7.43 -18.83 -20.81
CA ARG A 186 6.24 -19.59 -20.38
C ARG A 186 4.97 -19.11 -21.07
N LEU A 187 4.78 -17.80 -21.22
CA LEU A 187 3.65 -17.24 -21.95
C LEU A 187 3.67 -17.69 -23.43
N ARG A 188 4.84 -17.70 -24.09
CA ARG A 188 4.99 -18.18 -25.47
C ARG A 188 4.53 -19.64 -25.58
N HIS A 189 5.01 -20.51 -24.70
CA HIS A 189 4.59 -21.90 -24.68
C HIS A 189 3.05 -22.06 -24.54
N ILE A 190 2.42 -21.22 -23.72
CA ILE A 190 0.97 -21.25 -23.50
C ILE A 190 0.23 -20.75 -24.74
N VAL A 191 0.65 -19.65 -25.31
CA VAL A 191 0.07 -19.03 -26.52
C VAL A 191 0.13 -20.01 -27.71
N ASP A 192 1.26 -20.68 -27.89
CA ASP A 192 1.42 -21.70 -28.94
C ASP A 192 0.48 -22.88 -28.72
N ALA A 193 0.32 -23.34 -27.48
CA ALA A 193 -0.61 -24.43 -27.14
C ALA A 193 -2.09 -24.03 -27.31
N GLU A 194 -2.44 -22.77 -27.03
CA GLU A 194 -3.79 -22.21 -27.26
C GLU A 194 -4.04 -21.76 -28.71
N LYS A 195 -3.00 -21.82 -29.58
CA LYS A 195 -3.04 -21.43 -31.00
C LYS A 195 -3.38 -19.96 -31.22
N LEU A 196 -2.88 -19.07 -30.38
CA LEU A 196 -3.08 -17.63 -30.46
C LEU A 196 -1.95 -16.97 -31.23
N GLN A 197 -2.25 -15.88 -31.93
CA GLN A 197 -1.24 -15.07 -32.64
C GLN A 197 -0.94 -13.80 -31.86
N ILE A 198 0.21 -13.75 -31.22
CA ILE A 198 0.69 -12.61 -30.44
C ILE A 198 2.19 -12.43 -30.65
N SER A 199 2.65 -11.19 -30.71
CA SER A 199 4.07 -10.85 -30.89
C SER A 199 4.87 -11.08 -29.60
N ASP A 200 6.19 -11.26 -29.72
CA ASP A 200 7.09 -11.32 -28.57
C ASP A 200 7.14 -9.97 -27.83
N ALA A 201 6.95 -8.86 -28.54
CA ALA A 201 6.85 -7.53 -27.94
C ALA A 201 5.66 -7.44 -26.99
N SER A 202 4.46 -7.86 -27.42
CA SER A 202 3.27 -7.91 -26.59
C SER A 202 3.42 -8.86 -25.39
N LEU A 203 4.05 -10.04 -25.58
CA LEU A 203 4.35 -10.94 -24.46
C LEU A 203 5.31 -10.30 -23.45
N GLY A 204 6.29 -9.53 -23.93
CA GLY A 204 7.19 -8.74 -23.09
C GLY A 204 6.45 -7.68 -22.27
N LEU A 205 5.42 -7.02 -22.85
CA LEU A 205 4.57 -6.07 -22.15
C LEU A 205 3.75 -6.76 -21.04
N ILE A 206 3.12 -7.89 -21.36
CA ILE A 206 2.33 -8.69 -20.41
C ILE A 206 3.23 -9.19 -19.25
N ALA A 207 4.43 -9.66 -19.56
CA ALA A 207 5.39 -10.12 -18.55
C ALA A 207 5.82 -8.99 -17.60
N ARG A 208 6.08 -7.80 -18.14
CA ARG A 208 6.38 -6.60 -17.32
C ARG A 208 5.22 -6.22 -16.42
N ARG A 209 3.98 -6.23 -16.94
CA ARG A 209 2.77 -5.97 -16.17
C ARG A 209 2.58 -6.97 -15.03
N GLY A 210 3.04 -8.21 -15.19
CA GLY A 210 3.02 -9.25 -14.16
C GLY A 210 4.02 -9.04 -13.01
N GLU A 211 4.99 -8.12 -13.11
CA GLU A 211 5.97 -7.75 -12.05
C GLU A 211 6.67 -8.95 -11.39
N GLY A 212 6.88 -10.01 -12.15
CA GLY A 212 7.49 -11.26 -11.67
C GLY A 212 6.48 -12.25 -11.04
N SER A 213 5.17 -11.98 -11.17
CA SER A 213 4.06 -12.88 -10.82
C SER A 213 3.55 -13.58 -12.07
N MET A 214 3.66 -14.92 -12.12
CA MET A 214 3.09 -15.70 -13.23
C MET A 214 1.56 -15.64 -13.24
N ARG A 215 0.93 -15.59 -12.07
CA ARG A 215 -0.55 -15.50 -11.98
C ARG A 215 -1.07 -14.22 -12.58
N ASP A 216 -0.43 -13.09 -12.26
CA ASP A 216 -0.89 -11.79 -12.74
C ASP A 216 -0.56 -11.61 -14.22
N ALA A 217 0.57 -12.14 -14.71
CA ALA A 217 0.90 -12.21 -16.13
C ALA A 217 -0.13 -13.05 -16.92
N LEU A 218 -0.53 -14.21 -16.41
CA LEU A 218 -1.57 -15.05 -17.05
C LEU A 218 -2.95 -14.38 -17.01
N SER A 219 -3.27 -13.67 -15.93
CA SER A 219 -4.53 -12.92 -15.84
C SER A 219 -4.55 -11.74 -16.82
N ALA A 220 -3.42 -11.05 -17.00
CA ALA A 220 -3.28 -10.01 -18.02
C ALA A 220 -3.39 -10.59 -19.45
N LEU A 221 -2.79 -11.76 -19.71
CA LEU A 221 -2.96 -12.45 -20.99
C LEU A 221 -4.43 -12.83 -21.24
N ASP A 222 -5.14 -13.34 -20.24
CA ASP A 222 -6.57 -13.65 -20.34
C ASP A 222 -7.40 -12.39 -20.71
N GLN A 223 -7.10 -11.24 -20.09
CA GLN A 223 -7.75 -9.97 -20.42
C GLN A 223 -7.48 -9.55 -21.85
N VAL A 224 -6.22 -9.68 -22.32
CA VAL A 224 -5.84 -9.37 -23.70
C VAL A 224 -6.60 -10.26 -24.68
N ILE A 225 -6.67 -11.57 -24.43
CA ILE A 225 -7.40 -12.51 -25.29
C ILE A 225 -8.91 -12.19 -25.31
N ALA A 226 -9.49 -11.88 -24.15
CA ALA A 226 -10.90 -11.54 -24.05
C ALA A 226 -11.25 -10.26 -24.82
N PHE A 227 -10.32 -9.30 -24.92
CA PHE A 227 -10.52 -8.02 -25.60
C PHE A 227 -10.22 -8.08 -27.11
N CYS A 228 -9.04 -8.64 -27.50
CA CYS A 228 -8.55 -8.62 -28.88
C CYS A 228 -8.99 -9.85 -29.68
N GLY A 229 -9.38 -10.97 -29.02
CA GLY A 229 -9.70 -12.23 -29.69
C GLY A 229 -8.44 -13.04 -30.08
N GLU A 230 -8.47 -13.68 -31.26
CA GLU A 230 -7.39 -14.60 -31.69
C GLU A 230 -6.20 -13.87 -32.35
N GLN A 231 -6.42 -12.69 -32.90
CA GLN A 231 -5.39 -11.82 -33.51
C GLN A 231 -5.15 -10.63 -32.60
N ILE A 232 -3.97 -10.58 -32.02
CA ILE A 232 -3.63 -9.62 -30.98
C ILE A 232 -2.59 -8.63 -31.53
N GLU A 233 -3.02 -7.38 -31.73
CA GLU A 233 -2.16 -6.29 -32.21
C GLU A 233 -1.46 -5.61 -31.02
N ASP A 234 -0.19 -5.21 -31.20
CA ASP A 234 0.64 -4.64 -30.15
C ASP A 234 0.07 -3.33 -29.58
N GLU A 235 -0.54 -2.50 -30.43
CA GLU A 235 -1.15 -1.23 -30.01
C GLU A 235 -2.39 -1.44 -29.11
N GLU A 236 -3.16 -2.48 -29.37
CA GLU A 236 -4.32 -2.83 -28.55
C GLU A 236 -3.90 -3.35 -27.19
N VAL A 237 -2.85 -4.18 -27.15
CA VAL A 237 -2.26 -4.67 -25.90
C VAL A 237 -1.76 -3.51 -25.03
N GLN A 238 -1.03 -2.55 -25.63
CA GLN A 238 -0.55 -1.36 -24.91
C GLN A 238 -1.71 -0.57 -24.30
N ARG A 239 -2.77 -0.32 -25.08
CA ARG A 239 -3.97 0.40 -24.61
C ARG A 239 -4.69 -0.33 -23.50
N LEU A 240 -4.90 -1.63 -23.67
CA LEU A 240 -5.62 -2.45 -22.68
C LEU A 240 -4.89 -2.56 -21.34
N LEU A 241 -3.57 -2.75 -21.39
CA LEU A 241 -2.75 -2.86 -20.18
C LEU A 241 -2.54 -1.49 -19.50
N GLY A 242 -3.06 -0.41 -20.11
CA GLY A 242 -2.92 0.95 -19.59
C GLY A 242 -1.47 1.43 -19.56
N MET A 243 -0.58 0.81 -20.34
CA MET A 243 0.82 1.21 -20.39
C MET A 243 0.93 2.58 -21.03
N VAL A 244 1.64 3.44 -20.38
CA VAL A 244 1.86 4.81 -20.88
C VAL A 244 2.67 4.76 -22.18
N ASP A 245 2.24 5.55 -23.17
CA ASP A 245 3.01 5.67 -24.41
C ASP A 245 4.44 6.13 -24.09
N ARG A 246 5.41 5.35 -24.53
CA ARG A 246 6.82 5.64 -24.32
C ARG A 246 7.21 7.04 -24.84
N ARG A 247 6.61 7.49 -25.96
CA ARG A 247 6.87 8.83 -26.50
C ARG A 247 6.42 9.91 -25.52
N LEU A 248 5.27 9.71 -24.87
CA LEU A 248 4.77 10.64 -23.88
C LEU A 248 5.69 10.71 -22.64
N LEU A 249 6.25 9.56 -22.22
CA LEU A 249 7.23 9.50 -21.13
C LEU A 249 8.53 10.24 -21.51
N LEU A 250 9.06 10.00 -22.72
CA LEU A 250 10.27 10.66 -23.22
C LEU A 250 10.04 12.16 -23.41
N ASP A 251 8.91 12.57 -24.00
CA ASP A 251 8.54 13.98 -24.15
C ASP A 251 8.49 14.70 -22.79
N THR A 252 7.92 14.04 -21.78
CA THR A 252 7.85 14.61 -20.42
C THR A 252 9.23 14.67 -19.76
N LEU A 253 10.03 13.63 -19.93
CA LEU A 253 11.40 13.57 -19.43
C LEU A 253 12.25 14.67 -20.05
N GLU A 254 12.19 14.85 -21.39
CA GLU A 254 12.88 15.94 -22.09
C GLU A 254 12.38 17.32 -21.64
N ALA A 255 11.07 17.48 -21.41
CA ALA A 255 10.51 18.73 -20.92
C ALA A 255 11.03 19.09 -19.51
N ILE A 256 11.14 18.11 -18.60
CA ILE A 256 11.69 18.31 -17.26
C ILE A 256 13.18 18.70 -17.37
N LEU A 257 13.96 17.93 -18.12
CA LEU A 257 15.41 18.15 -18.27
C LEU A 257 15.71 19.45 -19.02
N GLY A 258 14.90 19.80 -20.04
CA GLY A 258 14.97 21.04 -20.80
C GLY A 258 14.37 22.25 -20.09
N ARG A 259 13.79 22.07 -18.89
CA ARG A 259 13.15 23.13 -18.08
C ARG A 259 12.00 23.85 -18.80
N ASP A 260 11.27 23.10 -19.62
CA ASP A 260 10.12 23.60 -20.36
C ASP A 260 8.82 23.25 -19.61
N SER A 261 8.33 24.18 -18.79
CA SER A 261 7.10 24.01 -18.03
C SER A 261 5.86 23.89 -18.94
N HIS A 262 5.86 24.52 -20.11
CA HIS A 262 4.73 24.45 -21.03
C HIS A 262 4.59 23.04 -21.62
N ARG A 263 5.69 22.45 -22.12
CA ARG A 263 5.69 21.06 -22.62
C ARG A 263 5.34 20.06 -21.51
N ALA A 264 5.83 20.28 -20.29
CA ALA A 264 5.52 19.42 -19.15
C ALA A 264 4.03 19.43 -18.81
N LEU A 265 3.37 20.59 -18.81
CA LEU A 265 1.93 20.70 -18.59
C LEU A 265 1.11 20.15 -19.76
N GLU A 266 1.60 20.30 -21.00
CA GLU A 266 0.95 19.68 -22.16
C GLU A 266 0.97 18.15 -22.08
N SER A 267 2.03 17.55 -21.53
CA SER A 267 2.09 16.12 -21.27
C SER A 267 0.96 15.68 -20.31
N VAL A 268 0.66 16.46 -19.28
CA VAL A 268 -0.46 16.15 -18.36
C VAL A 268 -1.81 16.19 -19.08
N ARG A 269 -2.02 17.15 -19.99
CA ARG A 269 -3.24 17.19 -20.81
C ARG A 269 -3.38 15.95 -21.70
N ARG A 270 -2.26 15.45 -22.26
CA ARG A 270 -2.25 14.22 -23.05
C ARG A 270 -2.56 13.00 -22.19
N ILE A 271 -2.04 12.93 -20.95
CA ILE A 271 -2.37 11.86 -20.00
C ILE A 271 -3.89 11.81 -19.78
N ASP A 272 -4.53 12.97 -19.56
CA ASP A 272 -5.97 13.08 -19.42
C ASP A 272 -6.73 12.60 -20.67
N SER A 273 -6.33 13.10 -21.83
CA SER A 273 -7.00 12.77 -23.09
C SER A 273 -6.92 11.29 -23.46
N LEU A 274 -5.85 10.60 -23.02
CA LEU A 274 -5.64 9.18 -23.24
C LEU A 274 -6.19 8.30 -22.09
N GLY A 275 -6.66 8.90 -20.99
CA GLY A 275 -7.26 8.19 -19.86
C GLY A 275 -6.25 7.40 -19.00
N TYR A 276 -4.98 7.77 -19.01
CA TYR A 276 -3.97 7.12 -18.18
C TYR A 276 -4.11 7.51 -16.70
N ALA A 277 -3.90 6.54 -15.81
CA ALA A 277 -3.83 6.82 -14.39
C ALA A 277 -2.56 7.61 -14.04
N TYR A 278 -2.71 8.78 -13.39
CA TYR A 278 -1.59 9.66 -13.02
C TYR A 278 -0.53 8.96 -12.17
N ARG A 279 -0.96 8.10 -11.24
CA ARG A 279 -0.05 7.33 -10.40
C ARG A 279 0.82 6.38 -11.23
N GLN A 280 0.22 5.66 -12.18
CA GLN A 280 0.95 4.75 -13.06
C GLN A 280 1.94 5.51 -13.94
N PHE A 281 1.52 6.65 -14.51
CA PHE A 281 2.42 7.51 -15.26
C PHE A 281 3.61 7.97 -14.42
N CYS A 282 3.36 8.37 -13.17
CA CYS A 282 4.42 8.77 -12.25
C CYS A 282 5.39 7.61 -11.93
N GLN A 283 4.89 6.40 -11.74
CA GLN A 283 5.70 5.20 -11.51
C GLN A 283 6.62 4.91 -12.69
N GLU A 284 6.10 4.95 -13.91
CA GLU A 284 6.91 4.74 -15.11
C GLU A 284 7.93 5.88 -15.30
N LEU A 285 7.58 7.12 -14.96
CA LEU A 285 8.51 8.25 -14.99
C LEU A 285 9.63 8.09 -13.95
N VAL A 286 9.33 7.59 -12.75
CA VAL A 286 10.31 7.23 -11.71
C VAL A 286 11.30 6.19 -12.22
N GLU A 287 10.82 5.14 -12.92
CA GLU A 287 11.69 4.10 -13.48
C GLU A 287 12.60 4.67 -14.61
N GLN A 288 12.11 5.60 -15.43
CA GLN A 288 12.95 6.27 -16.42
C GLN A 288 14.06 7.12 -15.76
N PHE A 289 13.72 7.91 -14.74
CA PHE A 289 14.72 8.68 -14.00
C PHE A 289 15.70 7.80 -13.23
N ARG A 290 15.25 6.69 -12.66
CA ARG A 290 16.14 5.68 -12.07
C ARG A 290 17.12 5.13 -13.09
N ALA A 291 16.65 4.82 -14.31
CA ALA A 291 17.52 4.35 -15.40
C ALA A 291 18.57 5.40 -15.76
N LEU A 292 18.22 6.70 -15.81
CA LEU A 292 19.20 7.78 -16.03
C LEU A 292 20.24 7.87 -14.93
N VAL A 293 19.84 7.76 -13.65
CA VAL A 293 20.77 7.74 -12.51
C VAL A 293 21.74 6.58 -12.62
N VAL A 294 21.24 5.37 -12.90
CA VAL A 294 22.09 4.18 -13.07
C VAL A 294 23.07 4.36 -14.23
N LEU A 295 22.62 4.86 -15.39
CA LEU A 295 23.46 5.12 -16.55
C LEU A 295 24.53 6.21 -16.30
N ARG A 296 24.23 7.18 -15.43
CA ARG A 296 25.19 8.22 -15.04
C ARG A 296 26.31 7.67 -14.17
N VAL A 297 25.99 6.71 -13.29
CA VAL A 297 26.94 6.08 -12.37
C VAL A 297 27.69 4.94 -13.05
N ILE A 298 27.01 4.12 -13.86
CA ILE A 298 27.53 2.93 -14.50
C ILE A 298 27.25 3.02 -16.01
N PRO A 299 28.24 3.37 -16.85
CA PRO A 299 28.05 3.51 -18.29
C PRO A 299 27.62 2.23 -19.03
N GLU A 300 27.99 1.07 -18.47
CA GLU A 300 27.61 -0.26 -18.98
C GLU A 300 26.87 -1.04 -17.88
N PRO A 301 25.55 -0.80 -17.72
CA PRO A 301 24.79 -1.33 -16.59
C PRO A 301 24.52 -2.85 -16.68
N GLY A 302 24.74 -3.49 -17.84
CA GLY A 302 24.52 -4.93 -18.02
C GLY A 302 23.10 -5.36 -17.60
N GLU A 303 23.01 -6.34 -16.72
CA GLU A 303 21.73 -6.86 -16.19
C GLU A 303 21.01 -5.94 -15.19
N LEU A 304 21.60 -4.78 -14.80
CA LEU A 304 20.97 -3.85 -13.84
C LEU A 304 19.80 -3.07 -14.44
N LEU A 305 19.81 -2.91 -15.78
CA LEU A 305 18.74 -2.29 -16.55
C LEU A 305 18.25 -3.29 -17.59
N ASP A 306 17.05 -3.82 -17.38
CA ASP A 306 16.38 -4.74 -18.33
C ASP A 306 15.71 -3.92 -19.46
N LEU A 307 16.54 -3.21 -20.26
CA LEU A 307 16.11 -2.35 -21.35
C LEU A 307 16.71 -2.82 -22.67
N PRO A 308 15.95 -2.76 -23.79
CA PRO A 308 16.47 -2.99 -25.14
C PRO A 308 17.62 -2.04 -25.48
N ALA A 309 18.57 -2.50 -26.29
CA ALA A 309 19.77 -1.74 -26.65
C ALA A 309 19.47 -0.36 -27.26
N ASP A 310 18.42 -0.25 -28.09
CA ASP A 310 18.00 1.02 -28.70
C ASP A 310 17.54 2.03 -27.65
N GLN A 311 16.77 1.57 -26.66
CA GLN A 311 16.29 2.40 -25.56
C GLN A 311 17.44 2.87 -24.67
N LEU A 312 18.38 1.99 -24.42
CA LEU A 312 19.56 2.29 -23.62
C LEU A 312 20.42 3.35 -24.29
N ASN A 313 20.59 3.29 -25.62
CA ASN A 313 21.33 4.28 -26.39
C ASN A 313 20.64 5.66 -26.41
N GLU A 314 19.32 5.70 -26.43
CA GLU A 314 18.53 6.93 -26.37
C GLU A 314 18.68 7.62 -25.00
N LEU A 315 18.54 6.86 -23.91
CA LEU A 315 18.75 7.36 -22.55
C LEU A 315 20.20 7.79 -22.29
N LYS A 316 21.20 7.10 -22.86
CA LYS A 316 22.62 7.51 -22.77
C LYS A 316 22.86 8.91 -23.33
N LYS A 317 22.25 9.23 -24.48
CA LYS A 317 22.36 10.57 -25.06
C LYS A 317 21.75 11.65 -24.19
N LEU A 318 20.62 11.34 -23.53
CA LEU A 318 19.94 12.27 -22.65
C LEU A 318 20.70 12.52 -21.35
N VAL A 319 21.42 11.51 -20.83
CA VAL A 319 22.12 11.60 -19.55
C VAL A 319 23.47 12.31 -19.65
N GLU A 320 24.08 12.35 -20.83
CA GLU A 320 25.43 12.87 -21.06
C GLU A 320 25.66 14.29 -20.51
N PRO A 321 24.75 15.28 -20.75
CA PRO A 321 24.90 16.65 -20.26
C PRO A 321 24.50 16.86 -18.78
N LEU A 322 23.96 15.85 -18.11
CA LEU A 322 23.32 15.99 -16.80
C LEU A 322 24.28 15.66 -15.64
N GLN A 323 24.10 16.34 -14.51
CA GLN A 323 24.82 16.05 -13.27
C GLN A 323 24.04 15.05 -12.43
N LEU A 324 24.74 14.18 -11.68
CA LEU A 324 24.15 13.15 -10.85
C LEU A 324 23.21 13.74 -9.79
N GLU A 325 23.62 14.84 -9.16
CA GLU A 325 22.86 15.52 -8.11
C GLU A 325 21.52 16.07 -8.61
N GLU A 326 21.44 16.48 -9.88
CA GLU A 326 20.18 16.95 -10.50
C GLU A 326 19.21 15.77 -10.68
N LEU A 327 19.73 14.64 -11.16
CA LEU A 327 18.95 13.42 -11.35
C LEU A 327 18.43 12.85 -10.03
N GLU A 328 19.29 12.79 -8.99
CA GLU A 328 18.91 12.31 -7.65
C GLU A 328 17.85 13.19 -7.00
N ARG A 329 17.96 14.51 -7.13
CA ARG A 329 16.97 15.46 -6.61
C ARG A 329 15.63 15.31 -7.32
N THR A 330 15.64 15.18 -8.64
CA THR A 330 14.44 14.96 -9.45
C THR A 330 13.77 13.63 -9.09
N LEU A 331 14.55 12.56 -9.01
CA LEU A 331 14.07 11.24 -8.61
C LEU A 331 13.45 11.25 -7.20
N THR A 332 14.08 11.94 -6.25
CA THR A 332 13.56 12.08 -4.88
C THR A 332 12.20 12.77 -4.85
N VAL A 333 12.01 13.81 -5.68
CA VAL A 333 10.73 14.54 -5.77
C VAL A 333 9.65 13.65 -6.40
N LEU A 334 9.99 12.89 -7.44
CA LEU A 334 9.06 11.98 -8.13
C LEU A 334 8.61 10.82 -7.23
N ILE A 335 9.53 10.25 -6.43
CA ILE A 335 9.18 9.19 -5.45
C ILE A 335 8.18 9.72 -4.40
N LYS A 336 8.36 10.96 -3.93
CA LYS A 336 7.43 11.60 -3.01
C LYS A 336 6.06 11.83 -3.66
N LEU A 337 6.05 12.28 -4.90
CA LEU A 337 4.82 12.47 -5.67
C LEU A 337 4.06 11.15 -5.85
N GLU A 338 4.75 10.04 -6.15
CA GLU A 338 4.11 8.72 -6.31
C GLU A 338 3.37 8.32 -5.04
N ALA A 339 4.00 8.49 -3.88
CA ALA A 339 3.39 8.22 -2.59
C ALA A 339 2.20 9.15 -2.28
N GLU A 340 2.29 10.43 -2.67
CA GLU A 340 1.22 11.43 -2.51
C GLU A 340 0.02 11.11 -3.42
N LEU A 341 0.26 10.73 -4.68
CA LEU A 341 -0.79 10.38 -5.64
C LEU A 341 -1.66 9.19 -5.20
N ALA A 342 -1.13 8.30 -4.34
CA ALA A 342 -1.88 7.16 -3.82
C ALA A 342 -3.10 7.57 -2.99
N ASN A 343 -3.03 8.73 -2.31
CA ASN A 343 -4.06 9.21 -1.36
C ASN A 343 -4.59 10.61 -1.71
N SER A 344 -4.19 11.19 -2.83
CA SER A 344 -4.56 12.57 -3.20
C SER A 344 -6.00 12.64 -3.74
N PHE A 345 -6.79 13.58 -3.23
CA PHE A 345 -8.10 13.94 -3.80
C PHE A 345 -7.97 14.70 -5.13
N TYR A 346 -6.82 15.32 -5.40
CA TYR A 346 -6.54 16.11 -6.60
C TYR A 346 -5.29 15.62 -7.33
N PRO A 347 -5.27 14.37 -7.85
CA PRO A 347 -4.07 13.76 -8.39
C PRO A 347 -3.51 14.51 -9.61
N ARG A 348 -4.38 15.07 -10.45
CA ARG A 348 -3.98 15.91 -11.58
C ARG A 348 -3.19 17.14 -11.13
N LEU A 349 -3.74 17.89 -10.18
CA LEU A 349 -3.11 19.10 -9.68
C LEU A 349 -1.76 18.81 -9.02
N ALA A 350 -1.68 17.74 -8.23
CA ALA A 350 -0.42 17.30 -7.61
C ALA A 350 0.66 17.01 -8.66
N LEU A 351 0.30 16.32 -9.75
CA LEU A 351 1.21 16.05 -10.87
C LEU A 351 1.62 17.36 -11.58
N GLU A 352 0.66 18.23 -11.96
CA GLU A 352 0.92 19.50 -12.64
C GLU A 352 1.89 20.38 -11.82
N MET A 353 1.61 20.58 -10.53
CA MET A 353 2.43 21.40 -9.65
C MET A 353 3.84 20.82 -9.47
N THR A 354 3.95 19.52 -9.36
CA THR A 354 5.25 18.86 -9.20
C THR A 354 6.07 18.93 -10.47
N LEU A 355 5.48 18.71 -11.65
CA LEU A 355 6.18 18.84 -12.92
C LEU A 355 6.67 20.27 -13.16
N VAL A 356 5.84 21.28 -12.87
CA VAL A 356 6.27 22.69 -12.91
C VAL A 356 7.43 22.94 -11.94
N ARG A 357 7.35 22.42 -10.72
CA ARG A 357 8.44 22.52 -9.74
C ARG A 357 9.73 21.88 -10.25
N LEU A 358 9.65 20.71 -10.88
CA LEU A 358 10.81 20.02 -11.44
C LEU A 358 11.47 20.80 -12.58
N THR A 359 10.70 21.44 -13.46
CA THR A 359 11.25 22.30 -14.51
C THR A 359 11.90 23.59 -13.97
N GLN A 360 11.55 24.01 -12.76
CA GLN A 360 12.11 25.22 -12.12
C GLN A 360 13.24 24.91 -11.13
N LEU A 361 13.61 23.64 -10.94
CA LEU A 361 14.73 23.29 -10.06
C LEU A 361 16.01 23.99 -10.53
N PRO A 362 16.69 24.75 -9.65
CA PRO A 362 17.97 25.35 -10.03
C PRO A 362 19.00 24.26 -10.30
N PRO A 363 19.93 24.47 -11.27
CA PRO A 363 21.02 23.53 -11.50
C PRO A 363 21.77 23.28 -10.19
N ALA A 364 22.28 22.06 -10.02
CA ALA A 364 23.14 21.75 -8.89
C ALA A 364 24.37 22.67 -8.97
N ARG A 365 24.40 23.68 -8.11
CA ARG A 365 25.58 24.56 -8.04
C ARG A 365 26.61 23.81 -7.19
N ASP A 366 27.80 23.65 -7.78
CA ASP A 366 28.94 23.12 -7.03
C ASP A 366 29.19 24.06 -5.83
N VAL A 367 28.79 23.61 -4.64
CA VAL A 367 28.97 24.36 -3.39
C VAL A 367 30.46 24.66 -3.18
N ALA A 368 31.35 23.76 -3.59
CA ALA A 368 32.78 23.96 -3.54
C ALA A 368 33.25 25.08 -4.48
N ALA A 369 32.61 25.24 -5.66
CA ALA A 369 32.88 26.35 -6.56
C ALA A 369 32.37 27.69 -5.99
N LEU A 370 31.22 27.68 -5.30
CA LEU A 370 30.71 28.85 -4.61
C LEU A 370 31.58 29.26 -3.42
N VAL A 371 32.02 28.29 -2.62
CA VAL A 371 32.95 28.53 -1.50
C VAL A 371 34.26 29.11 -2.03
N ARG A 372 34.86 28.51 -3.07
CA ARG A 372 36.08 29.05 -3.71
C ARG A 372 35.88 30.48 -4.22
N LYS A 373 34.71 30.79 -4.78
CA LYS A 373 34.40 32.12 -5.27
C LYS A 373 34.20 33.12 -4.15
N LEU A 374 33.62 32.66 -3.02
CA LEU A 374 33.56 33.47 -1.79
C LEU A 374 34.94 33.74 -1.19
N ASP A 375 35.79 32.71 -1.08
CA ASP A 375 37.16 32.81 -0.61
C ASP A 375 38.00 33.77 -1.51
N GLU A 376 37.77 33.73 -2.83
CA GLU A 376 38.43 34.62 -3.80
C GLU A 376 37.93 36.04 -3.66
N LEU A 377 36.64 36.28 -3.45
CA LEU A 377 36.07 37.58 -3.17
C LEU A 377 36.53 38.16 -1.83
N GLU A 378 36.61 37.32 -0.81
CA GLU A 378 37.12 37.67 0.50
C GLU A 378 38.61 38.09 0.46
N LYS A 379 39.43 37.34 -0.28
CA LYS A 379 40.82 37.68 -0.56
C LYS A 379 40.96 39.02 -1.32
N ARG A 380 40.11 39.23 -2.33
CA ARG A 380 40.11 40.51 -3.08
C ARG A 380 39.70 41.71 -2.21
N LEU A 381 38.76 41.53 -1.28
CA LEU A 381 38.38 42.55 -0.31
C LEU A 381 39.48 42.79 0.74
N ALA A 382 40.17 41.73 1.17
CA ALA A 382 41.29 41.84 2.12
C ALA A 382 42.52 42.50 1.50
N ASP A 383 42.80 42.28 0.21
CA ASP A 383 43.92 42.89 -0.54
C ASP A 383 43.65 44.35 -0.98
N GLY A 384 42.58 44.99 -0.54
CA GLY A 384 42.29 46.40 -0.80
C GLY A 384 42.00 46.74 -2.26
N GLY A 385 41.60 45.77 -3.06
CA GLY A 385 41.22 45.98 -4.46
C GLY A 385 39.94 46.75 -4.60
N GLU A 386 40.01 47.94 -5.16
CA GLU A 386 38.86 48.75 -5.57
C GLU A 386 37.91 47.89 -6.42
N LEU A 387 36.66 47.82 -6.00
CA LEU A 387 35.56 47.29 -6.81
C LEU A 387 35.55 48.10 -8.12
N ALA A 388 35.98 47.49 -9.22
CA ALA A 388 35.84 48.08 -10.55
C ALA A 388 34.35 48.43 -10.71
N SER A 389 34.09 49.73 -10.72
CA SER A 389 32.76 50.28 -10.97
C SER A 389 32.27 49.73 -12.30
N ALA A 390 31.10 49.12 -12.30
CA ALA A 390 30.39 48.75 -13.50
C ALA A 390 30.29 49.98 -14.42
N PRO A 391 30.45 49.84 -15.76
CA PRO A 391 30.32 50.94 -16.68
C PRO A 391 28.96 51.62 -16.50
N ALA A 392 29.00 52.90 -16.25
CA ALA A 392 27.82 53.75 -16.05
C ALA A 392 26.90 53.60 -17.27
N ALA A 393 25.67 53.14 -17.00
CA ALA A 393 24.62 53.20 -18.00
C ALA A 393 24.34 54.64 -18.37
N THR A 394 24.38 54.95 -19.66
CA THR A 394 24.04 56.25 -20.26
C THR A 394 22.68 56.72 -19.77
N PRO A 395 22.52 57.98 -19.34
CA PRO A 395 21.25 58.47 -18.84
C PRO A 395 20.21 58.50 -19.96
N ALA A 396 19.14 57.73 -19.79
CA ALA A 396 17.96 57.83 -20.63
C ALA A 396 17.25 59.17 -20.38
N GLN A 397 16.87 59.86 -21.49
CA GLN A 397 16.10 61.11 -21.49
C GLN A 397 14.79 60.95 -20.68
N PRO A 398 14.37 62.03 -19.96
CA PRO A 398 13.14 62.00 -19.19
C PRO A 398 11.91 62.00 -20.10
N ALA A 399 11.02 61.01 -19.90
CA ALA A 399 9.69 61.02 -20.46
C ALA A 399 8.79 62.04 -19.75
N PRO A 400 7.79 62.64 -20.43
CA PRO A 400 6.95 63.70 -19.88
C PRO A 400 6.06 63.20 -18.74
N PRO A 401 5.67 64.06 -17.78
CA PRO A 401 4.97 63.65 -16.56
C PRO A 401 3.55 63.19 -16.85
N ALA A 402 3.26 61.96 -16.43
CA ALA A 402 1.90 61.46 -16.36
C ALA A 402 1.17 62.10 -15.15
N VAL A 403 -0.01 62.60 -15.44
CA VAL A 403 -0.91 63.25 -14.48
C VAL A 403 -1.34 62.22 -13.43
N SER A 404 -1.01 62.53 -12.17
CA SER A 404 -1.41 61.76 -11.00
C SER A 404 -2.91 61.86 -10.77
N ALA A 405 -3.59 60.71 -10.75
CA ALA A 405 -4.93 60.59 -10.21
C ALA A 405 -4.86 60.59 -8.67
N PRO A 406 -5.84 61.18 -7.97
CA PRO A 406 -5.79 61.31 -6.52
C PRO A 406 -5.98 59.95 -5.80
N GLU A 407 -5.13 59.75 -4.82
CA GLU A 407 -5.13 58.65 -3.87
C GLU A 407 -6.42 58.64 -3.03
N PRO A 408 -7.11 57.49 -2.84
CA PRO A 408 -8.24 57.44 -1.91
C PRO A 408 -7.76 57.51 -0.47
N PRO A 409 -8.53 58.12 0.44
CA PRO A 409 -8.13 58.30 1.83
C PRO A 409 -8.01 56.99 2.57
N PRO A 410 -7.12 56.91 3.59
CA PRO A 410 -6.92 55.70 4.36
C PRO A 410 -8.17 55.34 5.18
N PRO A 411 -8.49 54.04 5.36
CA PRO A 411 -9.63 53.63 6.19
C PRO A 411 -9.37 53.96 7.66
N GLU A 412 -10.40 54.50 8.30
CA GLU A 412 -10.43 54.76 9.74
C GLU A 412 -10.25 53.49 10.56
N PRO A 413 -9.53 53.55 11.71
CA PRO A 413 -9.41 52.39 12.58
C PRO A 413 -10.75 52.04 13.25
N PRO A 414 -11.07 50.76 13.44
CA PRO A 414 -12.29 50.33 14.11
C PRO A 414 -12.26 50.79 15.59
N PRO A 415 -13.43 51.11 16.18
CA PRO A 415 -13.49 51.59 17.57
C PRO A 415 -13.11 50.46 18.54
N ALA A 416 -12.36 50.84 19.56
CA ALA A 416 -11.95 49.96 20.64
C ALA A 416 -13.17 49.42 21.41
N PRO A 417 -13.17 48.15 21.83
CA PRO A 417 -14.22 47.61 22.67
C PRO A 417 -14.14 48.23 24.08
N GLU A 418 -15.25 48.75 24.54
CA GLU A 418 -15.43 49.20 25.93
C GLU A 418 -15.23 48.05 26.92
N ALA A 419 -14.47 48.28 27.98
CA ALA A 419 -14.25 47.38 29.07
C ALA A 419 -15.57 47.17 29.86
N PRO A 420 -15.96 45.93 30.16
CA PRO A 420 -17.07 45.70 31.07
C PRO A 420 -16.61 45.86 32.53
N LYS A 421 -17.45 46.62 33.24
CA LYS A 421 -17.36 46.88 34.69
C LYS A 421 -17.38 45.59 35.51
N LYS A 422 -16.51 45.54 36.52
CA LYS A 422 -16.54 44.54 37.58
C LYS A 422 -17.92 44.54 38.29
N SER A 423 -18.49 43.34 38.36
CA SER A 423 -19.49 43.02 39.36
C SER A 423 -18.96 41.82 40.15
N GLU A 424 -18.73 42.03 41.44
CA GLU A 424 -18.42 41.00 42.40
C GLU A 424 -19.70 40.22 42.71
N ALA A 425 -19.64 38.89 42.61
CA ALA A 425 -20.57 37.95 43.28
C ALA A 425 -19.83 36.62 43.54
N PRO A 426 -20.24 35.85 44.56
CA PRO A 426 -19.41 34.90 45.30
C PRO A 426 -19.12 33.57 44.57
N PRO A 427 -18.17 32.77 45.08
CA PRO A 427 -17.66 31.62 44.34
C PRO A 427 -18.71 30.47 44.35
N GLU A 428 -19.28 30.22 43.17
CA GLU A 428 -19.96 28.97 42.90
C GLU A 428 -18.91 27.94 42.45
N GLU A 429 -19.00 26.75 43.01
CA GLU A 429 -18.20 25.59 42.66
C GLU A 429 -18.43 25.25 41.19
N ASP A 430 -17.41 25.47 40.35
CA ASP A 430 -17.42 25.10 38.92
C ASP A 430 -17.34 23.59 38.75
N VAL A 431 -18.51 22.96 38.74
CA VAL A 431 -18.68 21.62 38.16
C VAL A 431 -18.61 21.80 36.64
N VAL A 432 -17.52 21.39 36.03
CA VAL A 432 -17.41 21.33 34.59
C VAL A 432 -18.23 20.11 34.15
N ASP A 433 -19.38 20.35 33.51
CA ASP A 433 -20.30 19.31 33.05
C ASP A 433 -19.61 18.28 32.12
N ALA A 434 -20.04 17.03 32.26
CA ALA A 434 -19.57 15.93 31.38
C ALA A 434 -19.75 16.23 29.86
N ASP A 435 -20.68 17.09 29.52
CA ASP A 435 -20.91 17.59 28.13
C ASP A 435 -19.75 18.40 27.56
N SER A 436 -18.81 18.87 28.39
CA SER A 436 -17.60 19.57 27.93
C SER A 436 -16.46 18.65 27.49
N TRP A 437 -16.53 17.34 27.78
CA TRP A 437 -15.49 16.37 27.46
C TRP A 437 -15.18 16.23 25.95
N PRO A 438 -16.18 16.12 25.03
CA PRO A 438 -15.91 16.07 23.61
C PRO A 438 -15.19 17.32 23.08
N GLY A 439 -15.56 18.49 23.61
CA GLY A 439 -14.92 19.75 23.24
C GLY A 439 -13.47 19.87 23.72
N LEU A 440 -13.16 19.33 24.89
CA LEU A 440 -11.79 19.24 25.42
C LEU A 440 -10.93 18.31 24.57
N VAL A 441 -11.43 17.13 24.21
CA VAL A 441 -10.71 16.16 23.38
C VAL A 441 -10.44 16.74 21.98
N GLU A 442 -11.40 17.44 21.38
CA GLU A 442 -11.22 18.07 20.06
C GLU A 442 -10.17 19.18 20.09
N ARG A 443 -10.10 19.99 21.17
CA ARG A 443 -9.04 20.99 21.36
C ARG A 443 -7.66 20.36 21.52
N VAL A 444 -7.55 19.30 22.30
CA VAL A 444 -6.29 18.55 22.42
C VAL A 444 -5.89 17.96 21.07
N ARG A 445 -6.85 17.44 20.31
CA ARG A 445 -6.61 16.89 18.98
C ARG A 445 -6.13 17.92 17.96
N SER A 446 -6.63 19.15 18.02
CA SER A 446 -6.21 20.22 17.12
C SER A 446 -4.75 20.66 17.34
N GLN A 447 -4.24 20.55 18.57
CA GLN A 447 -2.85 20.89 18.89
C GLN A 447 -1.89 19.68 18.82
N HIS A 448 -2.35 18.52 19.32
CA HIS A 448 -1.60 17.27 19.35
C HIS A 448 -2.47 16.10 18.89
N PRO A 449 -2.52 15.80 17.56
CA PRO A 449 -3.39 14.78 16.99
C PRO A 449 -3.24 13.40 17.64
N SER A 450 -2.00 12.99 17.98
CA SER A 450 -1.73 11.70 18.63
C SER A 450 -2.28 11.60 20.05
N TRP A 451 -2.31 12.70 20.81
CA TRP A 451 -2.85 12.74 22.16
C TRP A 451 -4.38 12.82 22.16
N GLY A 452 -4.96 13.58 21.20
CA GLY A 452 -6.40 13.61 20.99
C GLY A 452 -6.96 12.21 20.70
N THR A 453 -6.31 11.48 19.80
CA THR A 453 -6.71 10.09 19.48
C THR A 453 -6.64 9.17 20.73
N LEU A 454 -5.65 9.33 21.61
CA LEU A 454 -5.58 8.55 22.85
C LEU A 454 -6.75 8.85 23.78
N LEU A 455 -7.16 10.12 23.90
CA LEU A 455 -8.28 10.54 24.74
C LEU A 455 -9.65 10.14 24.17
N GLU A 456 -9.80 9.98 22.87
CA GLU A 456 -11.03 9.45 22.23
C GLU A 456 -11.37 8.03 22.68
N TYR A 457 -10.37 7.20 23.00
CA TYR A 457 -10.55 5.85 23.55
C TYR A 457 -10.73 5.82 25.06
N ALA A 458 -10.54 6.94 25.76
CA ALA A 458 -10.74 7.04 27.18
C ALA A 458 -12.23 7.13 27.52
N ARG A 459 -12.67 6.37 28.50
CA ARG A 459 -13.98 6.53 29.16
C ARG A 459 -13.83 7.53 30.28
N LEU A 460 -14.63 8.59 30.29
CA LEU A 460 -14.62 9.58 31.35
C LEU A 460 -15.33 9.02 32.58
N ILE A 461 -14.58 8.77 33.66
CA ILE A 461 -15.17 8.30 34.95
C ILE A 461 -15.60 9.49 35.80
N ARG A 462 -14.73 10.51 35.94
CA ARG A 462 -14.97 11.68 36.76
C ARG A 462 -14.20 12.89 36.25
N LEU A 463 -14.88 14.01 36.08
CA LEU A 463 -14.32 15.29 35.74
C LEU A 463 -14.55 16.30 36.85
N GLU A 464 -13.72 16.26 37.88
CA GLU A 464 -13.75 17.22 38.99
C GLU A 464 -12.37 17.83 39.15
N LEU A 465 -12.23 19.12 38.80
CA LEU A 465 -10.95 19.82 38.93
C LEU A 465 -10.52 19.90 40.42
N PRO A 466 -9.28 19.56 40.79
CA PRO A 466 -8.10 19.36 39.90
C PRO A 466 -7.88 17.91 39.43
N THR A 467 -8.80 16.97 39.61
CA THR A 467 -8.59 15.55 39.27
C THR A 467 -9.46 15.13 38.10
N LEU A 468 -8.83 14.54 37.07
CA LEU A 468 -9.48 13.91 35.93
C LEU A 468 -9.27 12.39 36.03
N GLU A 469 -10.33 11.60 36.17
CA GLU A 469 -10.26 10.14 36.19
C GLU A 469 -10.66 9.58 34.82
N LEU A 470 -9.73 8.89 34.18
CA LEU A 470 -9.91 8.25 32.86
C LEU A 470 -9.84 6.73 33.02
N GLY A 471 -10.82 6.05 32.43
CA GLY A 471 -10.86 4.60 32.35
C GLY A 471 -10.42 4.10 30.99
N PHE A 472 -9.62 3.03 30.99
CA PHE A 472 -9.22 2.34 29.75
C PHE A 472 -9.47 0.85 29.90
N SER A 473 -9.83 0.18 28.81
CA SER A 473 -9.96 -1.27 28.76
C SER A 473 -8.63 -1.96 29.10
N GLY A 474 -8.66 -3.00 29.93
CA GLY A 474 -7.48 -3.74 30.35
C GLY A 474 -6.67 -4.27 29.17
N ASN A 475 -5.33 -4.26 29.27
CA ASN A 475 -4.37 -4.64 28.21
C ASN A 475 -4.43 -3.80 26.91
N SER A 476 -5.04 -2.63 26.91
CA SER A 476 -5.04 -1.77 25.73
C SER A 476 -3.69 -1.05 25.55
N PHE A 477 -3.27 -0.87 24.29
CA PHE A 477 -2.09 -0.08 23.93
C PHE A 477 -2.18 1.35 24.50
N GLN A 478 -3.38 1.92 24.51
CA GLN A 478 -3.68 3.25 25.01
C GLN A 478 -3.38 3.36 26.52
N LEU A 479 -3.75 2.36 27.30
CA LEU A 479 -3.47 2.30 28.73
C LEU A 479 -1.95 2.33 29.01
N SER A 480 -1.16 1.58 28.24
CA SER A 480 0.29 1.54 28.39
C SER A 480 0.94 2.88 28.06
N ARG A 481 0.41 3.59 27.06
CA ARG A 481 0.91 4.91 26.63
C ARG A 481 0.57 6.02 27.64
N VAL A 482 -0.64 6.04 28.21
CA VAL A 482 -1.04 7.06 29.19
C VAL A 482 -0.37 6.83 30.56
N LYS A 483 0.12 5.61 30.85
CA LYS A 483 0.97 5.32 32.02
C LYS A 483 2.39 5.86 31.87
N ASP A 484 2.82 6.24 30.66
CA ASP A 484 4.12 6.88 30.42
C ASP A 484 4.17 8.25 31.06
N LYS A 485 5.21 8.48 31.87
CA LYS A 485 5.35 9.67 32.71
C LYS A 485 5.45 10.97 31.90
N GLU A 486 6.23 10.94 30.81
CA GLU A 486 6.44 12.14 29.95
C GLU A 486 5.15 12.55 29.25
N LEU A 487 4.40 11.58 28.72
CA LEU A 487 3.15 11.84 28.03
C LEU A 487 2.06 12.33 29.00
N ARG A 488 2.02 11.75 30.20
CA ARG A 488 1.06 12.15 31.23
C ARG A 488 1.30 13.58 31.73
N GLU A 489 2.55 13.94 32.03
CA GLU A 489 2.94 15.30 32.42
C GLU A 489 2.63 16.33 31.31
N GLY A 490 2.85 15.95 30.03
CA GLY A 490 2.47 16.77 28.88
C GLY A 490 0.96 16.99 28.76
N LEU A 491 0.15 15.94 28.93
CA LEU A 491 -1.32 16.01 28.93
C LEU A 491 -1.85 16.84 30.11
N GLU A 492 -1.31 16.65 31.32
CA GLU A 492 -1.68 17.40 32.52
C GLU A 492 -1.40 18.91 32.34
N SER A 493 -0.26 19.26 31.73
CA SER A 493 0.09 20.65 31.41
C SER A 493 -0.89 21.27 30.40
N LEU A 494 -1.17 20.57 29.33
CA LEU A 494 -2.01 21.04 28.23
C LEU A 494 -3.49 21.16 28.67
N LEU A 495 -4.00 20.19 29.42
CA LEU A 495 -5.35 20.27 30.00
C LEU A 495 -5.43 21.35 31.08
N GLY A 496 -4.36 21.57 31.84
CA GLY A 496 -4.25 22.65 32.81
C GLY A 496 -4.36 24.05 32.15
N GLU A 497 -3.72 24.22 31.00
CA GLU A 497 -3.85 25.46 30.20
C GLU A 497 -5.30 25.69 29.70
N PHE A 498 -5.98 24.64 29.28
CA PHE A 498 -7.36 24.72 28.81
C PHE A 498 -8.38 24.97 29.91
N CYS A 499 -8.18 24.35 31.06
CA CYS A 499 -9.10 24.48 32.19
C CYS A 499 -8.78 25.70 33.10
N GLY A 500 -7.65 26.37 32.89
CA GLY A 500 -7.20 27.49 33.72
C GLY A 500 -6.82 27.12 35.15
N LYS A 501 -6.75 25.81 35.47
CA LYS A 501 -6.39 25.24 36.78
C LYS A 501 -5.48 24.01 36.58
N PRO A 502 -4.57 23.71 37.52
CA PRO A 502 -3.74 22.51 37.40
C PRO A 502 -4.63 21.25 37.42
N VAL A 503 -4.40 20.36 36.42
CA VAL A 503 -5.15 19.10 36.27
C VAL A 503 -4.21 17.94 36.55
N SER A 504 -4.65 16.98 37.34
CA SER A 504 -3.94 15.71 37.60
C SER A 504 -4.75 14.54 37.04
N ILE A 505 -4.13 13.76 36.17
CA ILE A 505 -4.78 12.62 35.50
C ILE A 505 -4.60 11.35 36.32
N LYS A 506 -5.70 10.75 36.73
CA LYS A 506 -5.73 9.39 37.32
C LYS A 506 -6.24 8.41 36.27
N VAL A 507 -5.47 7.36 36.03
CA VAL A 507 -5.82 6.31 35.08
C VAL A 507 -6.27 5.06 35.81
N ARG A 508 -7.46 4.55 35.45
CA ARG A 508 -8.06 3.33 36.01
C ARG A 508 -8.21 2.28 34.91
N GLU A 509 -7.88 1.06 35.23
CA GLU A 509 -8.12 -0.09 34.38
C GLU A 509 -9.56 -0.58 34.58
N LEU A 510 -10.30 -0.71 33.48
CA LEU A 510 -11.68 -1.16 33.47
C LEU A 510 -11.75 -2.59 32.93
N ASP A 511 -12.45 -3.47 33.62
CA ASP A 511 -12.82 -4.78 33.09
C ASP A 511 -13.97 -4.64 32.11
N ASN A 512 -14.01 -5.53 31.09
CA ASN A 512 -14.98 -5.47 29.99
C ASN A 512 -16.46 -5.47 30.37
N ASP A 513 -16.79 -5.69 31.66
CA ASP A 513 -18.16 -5.82 32.20
C ASP A 513 -18.57 -4.66 33.12
N SER A 514 -17.80 -3.57 33.21
CA SER A 514 -18.16 -2.43 34.05
C SER A 514 -19.25 -1.57 33.39
N GLY A 515 -20.51 -2.00 33.53
CA GLY A 515 -21.69 -1.34 32.96
C GLY A 515 -22.05 0.04 33.55
N ASP A 516 -21.28 0.56 34.53
CA ASP A 516 -21.55 1.81 35.25
C ASP A 516 -20.76 3.03 34.76
N VAL A 517 -19.92 2.87 33.72
CA VAL A 517 -19.07 3.95 33.19
C VAL A 517 -19.54 4.36 31.78
N PRO A 518 -19.69 5.66 31.48
CA PRO A 518 -20.07 6.14 30.15
C PRO A 518 -19.16 5.58 29.03
N PRO A 519 -19.70 5.31 27.83
CA PRO A 519 -18.90 4.81 26.74
C PRO A 519 -17.87 5.86 26.29
N SER A 520 -16.77 5.41 25.66
CA SER A 520 -15.78 6.30 25.06
C SER A 520 -16.36 7.01 23.83
N LEU A 521 -15.74 8.10 23.38
CA LEU A 521 -16.18 8.84 22.19
C LEU A 521 -16.15 7.98 20.92
N VAL A 522 -15.21 7.03 20.84
CA VAL A 522 -15.14 6.06 19.74
C VAL A 522 -16.31 5.09 19.79
N GLU A 523 -16.62 4.54 20.96
CA GLU A 523 -17.76 3.63 21.13
C GLU A 523 -19.09 4.33 20.82
N THR A 524 -19.27 5.59 21.28
CA THR A 524 -20.47 6.38 20.98
C THR A 524 -20.64 6.60 19.48
N ARG A 525 -19.58 6.99 18.77
CA ARG A 525 -19.61 7.15 17.30
C ARG A 525 -19.93 5.83 16.59
N GLN A 526 -19.36 4.73 17.01
CA GLN A 526 -19.65 3.40 16.43
C GLN A 526 -21.12 3.00 16.61
N VAL A 527 -21.69 3.27 17.77
CA VAL A 527 -23.12 3.00 18.03
C VAL A 527 -24.00 3.92 17.17
N GLU A 528 -23.65 5.20 17.04
CA GLU A 528 -24.38 6.15 16.19
C GLU A 528 -24.31 5.76 14.72
N GLU A 529 -23.14 5.34 14.21
CA GLU A 529 -22.98 4.85 12.85
C GLU A 529 -23.77 3.55 12.61
N GLN A 530 -23.76 2.61 13.56
CA GLN A 530 -24.55 1.39 13.46
C GLN A 530 -26.07 1.68 13.47
N ASN A 531 -26.50 2.55 14.35
CA ASN A 531 -27.92 2.96 14.41
C ASN A 531 -28.33 3.71 13.14
N GLY A 532 -27.48 4.59 12.63
CA GLY A 532 -27.70 5.29 11.35
C GLY A 532 -27.82 4.31 10.18
N ARG A 533 -26.94 3.30 10.13
CA ARG A 533 -26.99 2.26 9.12
C ARG A 533 -28.26 1.40 9.21
N GLN A 534 -28.65 0.99 10.40
CA GLN A 534 -29.90 0.25 10.61
C GLN A 534 -31.14 1.06 10.20
N GLN A 535 -31.19 2.34 10.56
CA GLN A 535 -32.31 3.22 10.13
C GLN A 535 -32.35 3.40 8.62
N LEU A 536 -31.20 3.47 7.94
CA LEU A 536 -31.15 3.54 6.47
C LEU A 536 -31.60 2.22 5.83
N GLU A 537 -31.22 1.08 6.39
CA GLU A 537 -31.67 -0.24 5.93
C GLU A 537 -33.18 -0.42 6.13
N GLU A 538 -33.73 -0.03 7.28
CA GLU A 538 -35.17 -0.07 7.55
C GLU A 538 -35.96 0.86 6.62
N LYS A 539 -35.46 2.08 6.36
CA LYS A 539 -36.07 3.00 5.40
C LYS A 539 -36.04 2.42 3.98
N ALA A 540 -34.93 1.85 3.56
CA ALA A 540 -34.82 1.22 2.23
C ALA A 540 -35.73 0.00 2.10
N GLN A 541 -35.88 -0.83 3.15
CA GLN A 541 -36.80 -1.96 3.14
C GLN A 541 -38.27 -1.54 3.13
N SER A 542 -38.61 -0.40 3.73
CA SER A 542 -39.97 0.13 3.75
C SER A 542 -40.36 0.96 2.54
N ASP A 543 -39.38 1.31 1.67
CA ASP A 543 -39.64 2.10 0.47
C ASP A 543 -40.46 1.32 -0.58
N PRO A 544 -41.62 1.84 -1.03
CA PRO A 544 -42.47 1.13 -1.98
C PRO A 544 -41.79 0.81 -3.32
N ALA A 545 -40.87 1.66 -3.79
CA ALA A 545 -40.17 1.44 -5.05
C ALA A 545 -39.16 0.30 -4.93
N VAL A 546 -38.46 0.22 -3.79
CA VAL A 546 -37.52 -0.88 -3.49
C VAL A 546 -38.28 -2.20 -3.33
N GLN A 547 -39.42 -2.20 -2.65
CA GLN A 547 -40.25 -3.40 -2.51
C GLN A 547 -40.81 -3.88 -3.86
N ALA A 548 -41.27 -2.97 -4.73
CA ALA A 548 -41.70 -3.33 -6.07
C ALA A 548 -40.56 -3.92 -6.92
N ALA A 549 -39.37 -3.37 -6.81
CA ALA A 549 -38.19 -3.90 -7.50
C ALA A 549 -37.80 -5.30 -6.99
N LEU A 550 -37.80 -5.53 -5.68
CA LEU A 550 -37.52 -6.84 -5.07
C LEU A 550 -38.54 -7.90 -5.47
N GLN A 551 -39.84 -7.52 -5.58
CA GLN A 551 -40.91 -8.43 -6.05
C GLN A 551 -40.79 -8.76 -7.54
N THR A 552 -40.32 -7.81 -8.36
CA THR A 552 -40.25 -7.98 -9.82
C THR A 552 -39.02 -8.74 -10.27
N PHE A 553 -37.85 -8.46 -9.65
CA PHE A 553 -36.56 -9.00 -10.09
C PHE A 553 -36.03 -10.13 -9.19
N GLY A 554 -36.56 -10.31 -8.00
CA GLY A 554 -36.04 -11.19 -6.98
C GLY A 554 -34.65 -10.73 -6.48
N GLY A 555 -34.33 -10.95 -5.24
CA GLY A 555 -33.02 -10.57 -4.70
C GLY A 555 -33.10 -10.11 -3.26
N SER A 556 -31.97 -9.66 -2.72
CA SER A 556 -31.84 -9.10 -1.37
C SER A 556 -31.02 -7.81 -1.41
N ILE A 557 -31.31 -6.88 -0.51
CA ILE A 557 -30.52 -5.66 -0.34
C ILE A 557 -29.19 -6.06 0.29
N GLN A 558 -28.08 -5.78 -0.40
CA GLN A 558 -26.73 -6.07 0.12
C GLN A 558 -26.11 -4.88 0.86
N GLU A 559 -26.35 -3.65 0.39
CA GLU A 559 -25.81 -2.44 0.98
C GLU A 559 -26.70 -1.25 0.64
N VAL A 560 -26.88 -0.34 1.61
CA VAL A 560 -27.61 0.93 1.42
C VAL A 560 -26.65 2.07 1.68
N LYS A 561 -26.50 2.99 0.71
CA LYS A 561 -25.68 4.21 0.86
C LYS A 561 -26.55 5.43 0.65
N GLN A 562 -26.38 6.42 1.51
CA GLN A 562 -27.02 7.72 1.33
C GLN A 562 -26.27 8.49 0.25
N LEU A 563 -26.95 8.88 -0.84
CA LEU A 563 -26.39 9.80 -1.81
C LEU A 563 -26.41 11.19 -1.20
N SER A 564 -25.25 11.84 -1.08
CA SER A 564 -25.18 13.25 -0.70
C SER A 564 -25.84 14.09 -1.79
N GLU A 565 -26.83 14.92 -1.41
CA GLU A 565 -27.45 15.92 -2.27
C GLU A 565 -26.46 17.06 -2.58
N GLU A 566 -25.40 16.79 -3.35
CA GLU A 566 -24.54 17.82 -3.94
C GLU A 566 -24.22 17.44 -5.38
N SER A 567 -25.15 17.70 -6.28
CA SER A 567 -24.92 18.13 -7.67
C SER A 567 -26.18 18.02 -8.53
N ASP A 568 -27.20 18.86 -8.25
CA ASP A 568 -28.13 19.28 -9.30
C ASP A 568 -28.19 20.81 -9.30
N GLY A 569 -27.32 21.40 -10.13
CA GLY A 569 -27.29 22.85 -10.31
C GLY A 569 -26.16 23.29 -11.25
N ALA A 570 -26.23 22.86 -12.53
CA ALA A 570 -25.91 23.68 -13.70
C ALA A 570 -25.96 22.82 -14.99
#